data_dd0ba9d08594ddebfb954128a63a8b8f
#
_entry.id   dd0ba9d08594ddebfb954128a63a8b8f
#
_cell.length_a   1.000
_cell.length_b   1.000
_cell.length_c   1.000
_cell.angle_alpha   90.00
_cell.angle_beta   90.00
_cell.angle_gamma   90.00
#
_symmetry.space_group_name_H-M   'P 1'
#
loop_
_entity.id
_entity.type
_entity.pdbx_description
1 polymer ?
#
loop_
_entity_poly.entity_id
_entity_poly.type
_entity_poly.pdbx_seq_one_letter_code
_entity_poly.pdbx_strand_id
1 'polypeptide(L)'
;MVTCNELLLLYKESPVTMKFFLIILLASINCMGAFCQESKKDSLIKTAAKDAVLKGIDTLKILKEFSEKACTCIASISTNNKDSKQIDSAISKCIDEQTEAYQMGVKLYRSLLASGKNQTITININHSSQDYKFYYYQIERYLRDSCKSLKIIISANDKESNFSMSKNEDALKEYNAGVDYFKIGKYEMALPYFEKAVSIDEKFAFAWDNIGVCNRHLGNYSKALEAYQKSLEFDPDGQTPLQNIPVVYEFMKMYDKALESYQNLLKHHPNDPEVYYGIGHIYHDYLKDYEKALESMCKAYNLYVQMKSPYRADAEKIINSIYSKMKASGNLDRFNEILKENNIHSN
;
A
#
# COMPACT_ATOMS: atom_id res chain seq x y z
N MET A 1 -30.37 -9.07 -34.91
CA MET A 1 -30.37 -10.06 -33.77
C MET A 1 -29.03 -10.75 -33.84
N VAL A 2 -28.17 -10.54 -32.87
CA VAL A 2 -26.86 -11.22 -32.78
C VAL A 2 -27.14 -12.62 -32.22
N THR A 3 -26.66 -13.65 -32.89
CA THR A 3 -26.89 -15.04 -32.45
C THR A 3 -26.02 -15.40 -31.25
N CYS A 4 -26.46 -16.38 -30.44
CA CYS A 4 -25.74 -16.83 -29.23
C CYS A 4 -24.30 -17.35 -29.56
N ASN A 5 -24.06 -17.81 -30.80
CA ASN A 5 -22.74 -18.22 -31.27
C ASN A 5 -21.81 -17.03 -31.56
N GLU A 6 -22.35 -15.90 -32.05
CA GLU A 6 -21.56 -14.68 -32.26
C GLU A 6 -21.17 -14.02 -30.96
N LEU A 7 -22.04 -14.09 -29.93
CA LEU A 7 -21.73 -13.64 -28.58
C LEU A 7 -20.65 -14.51 -27.89
N LEU A 8 -20.63 -15.81 -28.13
CA LEU A 8 -19.63 -16.74 -27.61
C LEU A 8 -18.24 -16.56 -28.27
N LEU A 9 -18.21 -16.22 -29.55
CA LEU A 9 -16.96 -15.89 -30.27
C LEU A 9 -16.37 -14.55 -29.77
N LEU A 10 -17.19 -13.54 -29.59
CA LEU A 10 -16.80 -12.26 -28.99
C LEU A 10 -16.29 -12.40 -27.54
N TYR A 11 -16.81 -13.38 -26.80
CA TYR A 11 -16.37 -13.68 -25.46
C TYR A 11 -14.96 -14.30 -25.42
N LYS A 12 -14.59 -15.16 -26.37
CA LYS A 12 -13.28 -15.82 -26.41
C LYS A 12 -12.12 -14.87 -26.67
N GLU A 13 -12.33 -13.80 -27.42
CA GLU A 13 -11.29 -12.89 -27.90
C GLU A 13 -11.27 -11.53 -27.17
N SER A 14 -12.21 -11.27 -26.26
CA SER A 14 -12.36 -9.95 -25.65
C SER A 14 -11.50 -9.78 -24.37
N PRO A 15 -11.01 -8.53 -24.08
CA PRO A 15 -10.38 -8.20 -22.82
C PRO A 15 -11.32 -8.43 -21.63
N VAL A 16 -10.77 -8.62 -20.44
CA VAL A 16 -11.52 -8.96 -19.20
C VAL A 16 -12.64 -7.97 -18.88
N THR A 17 -12.44 -6.69 -19.18
CA THR A 17 -13.47 -5.62 -19.03
C THR A 17 -14.70 -5.84 -19.88
N MET A 18 -14.53 -6.29 -21.12
CA MET A 18 -15.65 -6.58 -22.02
C MET A 18 -16.38 -7.87 -21.63
N LYS A 19 -15.67 -8.82 -20.99
CA LYS A 19 -16.27 -10.01 -20.40
C LYS A 19 -17.19 -9.67 -19.21
N PHE A 20 -16.85 -8.65 -18.44
CA PHE A 20 -17.69 -8.13 -17.35
C PHE A 20 -18.98 -7.49 -17.85
N PHE A 21 -18.89 -6.67 -18.90
CA PHE A 21 -20.06 -6.08 -19.57
C PHE A 21 -20.98 -7.14 -20.18
N LEU A 22 -20.41 -8.19 -20.76
CA LEU A 22 -21.18 -9.32 -21.29
C LEU A 22 -21.89 -10.12 -20.18
N ILE A 23 -21.30 -10.25 -18.99
CA ILE A 23 -21.93 -10.90 -17.82
C ILE A 23 -23.11 -10.06 -17.32
N ILE A 24 -22.98 -8.74 -17.28
CA ILE A 24 -24.07 -7.83 -16.90
C ILE A 24 -25.19 -7.89 -17.95
N LEU A 25 -24.86 -7.96 -19.24
CA LEU A 25 -25.82 -8.11 -20.31
C LEU A 25 -26.56 -9.44 -20.26
N LEU A 26 -25.86 -10.54 -19.97
CA LEU A 26 -26.46 -11.88 -19.79
C LEU A 26 -27.35 -11.96 -18.53
N ALA A 27 -26.98 -11.26 -17.45
CA ALA A 27 -27.81 -11.15 -16.26
C ALA A 27 -29.09 -10.33 -16.52
N SER A 28 -29.02 -9.25 -17.31
CA SER A 28 -30.18 -8.44 -17.68
C SER A 28 -31.14 -9.15 -18.66
N ILE A 29 -30.61 -10.03 -19.54
CA ILE A 29 -31.44 -10.85 -20.41
C ILE A 29 -32.24 -11.91 -19.63
N ASN A 30 -31.68 -12.42 -18.50
CA ASN A 30 -32.41 -13.33 -17.63
C ASN A 30 -33.55 -12.66 -16.80
N CYS A 31 -33.50 -11.33 -16.59
CA CYS A 31 -34.57 -10.57 -15.95
C CYS A 31 -35.75 -10.22 -16.89
N MET A 32 -35.57 -10.28 -18.22
CA MET A 32 -36.64 -9.98 -19.21
C MET A 32 -37.38 -11.25 -19.70
N GLY A 33 -37.09 -12.42 -19.22
CA GLY A 33 -37.61 -13.69 -19.70
C GLY A 33 -38.86 -14.20 -18.98
N ALA A 34 -39.95 -13.44 -18.96
CA ALA A 34 -41.27 -14.00 -18.79
C ALA A 34 -41.90 -14.17 -20.20
N PHE A 35 -41.97 -15.37 -20.68
CA PHE A 35 -42.59 -15.93 -21.87
C PHE A 35 -41.55 -16.55 -22.87
N CYS A 36 -41.09 -17.73 -22.54
CA CYS A 36 -40.73 -18.74 -23.55
C CYS A 36 -40.65 -20.13 -22.87
N GLN A 37 -41.41 -21.09 -23.39
CA GLN A 37 -41.33 -22.51 -22.99
C GLN A 37 -39.96 -23.05 -23.41
N GLU A 38 -39.04 -23.24 -22.46
CA GLU A 38 -37.69 -23.75 -22.72
C GLU A 38 -37.68 -25.27 -22.96
N SER A 39 -37.05 -25.70 -24.05
CA SER A 39 -36.72 -27.09 -24.26
C SER A 39 -35.57 -27.52 -23.33
N LYS A 40 -35.52 -28.78 -22.87
CA LYS A 40 -34.42 -29.33 -22.06
C LYS A 40 -33.02 -29.10 -22.67
N LYS A 41 -32.93 -28.89 -23.98
CA LYS A 41 -31.68 -28.67 -24.71
C LYS A 41 -31.14 -27.25 -24.49
N ASP A 42 -32.03 -26.25 -24.36
CA ASP A 42 -31.64 -24.84 -24.08
C ASP A 42 -31.17 -24.64 -22.65
N SER A 43 -31.71 -25.42 -21.70
CA SER A 43 -31.27 -25.39 -20.31
C SER A 43 -29.87 -25.95 -20.13
N LEU A 44 -29.52 -27.01 -20.85
CA LEU A 44 -28.18 -27.61 -20.86
C LEU A 44 -27.12 -26.71 -21.50
N ILE A 45 -27.46 -26.02 -22.58
CA ILE A 45 -26.56 -25.04 -23.25
C ILE A 45 -26.33 -23.83 -22.36
N LYS A 46 -27.36 -23.31 -21.68
CA LYS A 46 -27.23 -22.20 -20.72
C LYS A 46 -26.39 -22.59 -19.51
N THR A 47 -26.54 -23.82 -19.01
CA THR A 47 -25.72 -24.33 -17.89
C THR A 47 -24.25 -24.48 -18.30
N ALA A 48 -23.99 -25.11 -19.46
CA ALA A 48 -22.64 -25.25 -19.97
C ALA A 48 -21.95 -23.91 -20.30
N ALA A 49 -22.69 -22.95 -20.84
CA ALA A 49 -22.18 -21.58 -21.07
C ALA A 49 -21.89 -20.87 -19.73
N LYS A 50 -22.76 -21.01 -18.73
CA LYS A 50 -22.56 -20.50 -17.38
C LYS A 50 -21.31 -21.11 -16.73
N ASP A 51 -21.15 -22.43 -16.80
CA ASP A 51 -19.98 -23.13 -16.26
C ASP A 51 -18.68 -22.76 -16.97
N ALA A 52 -18.71 -22.55 -18.29
CA ALA A 52 -17.55 -22.10 -19.06
C ALA A 52 -17.14 -20.66 -18.69
N VAL A 53 -18.11 -19.77 -18.48
CA VAL A 53 -17.87 -18.39 -18.00
C VAL A 53 -17.29 -18.40 -16.59
N LEU A 54 -17.84 -19.24 -15.70
CA LEU A 54 -17.41 -19.33 -14.29
C LEU A 54 -16.03 -19.98 -14.13
N LYS A 55 -15.66 -20.95 -14.97
CA LYS A 55 -14.32 -21.57 -14.96
C LYS A 55 -13.18 -20.61 -15.35
N GLY A 56 -13.50 -19.51 -16.02
CA GLY A 56 -12.52 -18.51 -16.44
C GLY A 56 -12.36 -17.31 -15.49
N ILE A 57 -13.26 -17.15 -14.51
CA ILE A 57 -13.28 -16.02 -13.58
C ILE A 57 -13.06 -16.58 -12.17
N ASP A 58 -12.08 -16.04 -11.45
CA ASP A 58 -11.95 -16.28 -10.03
C ASP A 58 -11.82 -14.92 -9.31
N THR A 59 -12.04 -14.92 -8.00
CA THR A 59 -12.00 -13.69 -7.20
C THR A 59 -10.61 -13.05 -7.17
N LEU A 60 -9.55 -13.83 -7.36
CA LEU A 60 -8.17 -13.33 -7.45
C LEU A 60 -7.95 -12.55 -8.75
N LYS A 61 -8.52 -13.00 -9.87
CA LYS A 61 -8.45 -12.25 -11.14
C LYS A 61 -9.19 -10.93 -11.05
N ILE A 62 -10.37 -10.94 -10.40
CA ILE A 62 -11.14 -9.71 -10.15
C ILE A 62 -10.32 -8.76 -9.27
N LEU A 63 -9.74 -9.24 -8.17
CA LEU A 63 -8.88 -8.45 -7.29
C LEU A 63 -7.72 -7.84 -8.06
N LYS A 64 -7.01 -8.66 -8.83
CA LYS A 64 -5.87 -8.21 -9.64
C LYS A 64 -6.25 -7.10 -10.61
N GLU A 65 -7.34 -7.26 -11.36
CA GLU A 65 -7.79 -6.25 -12.34
C GLU A 65 -8.06 -4.89 -11.70
N PHE A 66 -8.83 -4.84 -10.60
CA PHE A 66 -9.15 -3.57 -9.95
C PHE A 66 -7.96 -2.98 -9.21
N SER A 67 -7.08 -3.82 -8.65
CA SER A 67 -5.83 -3.35 -8.04
C SER A 67 -4.86 -2.77 -9.08
N GLU A 68 -4.75 -3.34 -10.27
CA GLU A 68 -3.94 -2.79 -11.36
C GLU A 68 -4.46 -1.42 -11.84
N LYS A 69 -5.80 -1.23 -11.89
CA LYS A 69 -6.41 0.08 -12.18
C LYS A 69 -6.10 1.10 -11.08
N ALA A 70 -6.21 0.70 -9.81
CA ALA A 70 -5.81 1.56 -8.69
C ALA A 70 -4.31 1.91 -8.76
N CYS A 71 -3.44 0.95 -9.09
CA CYS A 71 -2.00 1.20 -9.27
C CYS A 71 -1.71 2.19 -10.39
N THR A 72 -2.46 2.13 -11.49
CA THR A 72 -2.35 3.09 -12.60
C THR A 72 -2.79 4.49 -12.17
N CYS A 73 -3.86 4.61 -11.40
CA CYS A 73 -4.29 5.86 -10.79
C CYS A 73 -3.20 6.42 -9.87
N ILE A 74 -2.64 5.60 -8.99
CA ILE A 74 -1.55 5.97 -8.08
C ILE A 74 -0.33 6.46 -8.85
N ALA A 75 0.03 5.83 -9.97
CA ALA A 75 1.13 6.27 -10.82
C ALA A 75 0.95 7.68 -11.41
N SER A 76 -0.28 8.17 -11.51
CA SER A 76 -0.60 9.52 -12.00
C SER A 76 -0.58 10.61 -10.92
N ILE A 77 -0.42 10.25 -9.63
CA ILE A 77 -0.39 11.22 -8.55
C ILE A 77 0.91 12.03 -8.64
N SER A 78 0.77 13.36 -8.76
CA SER A 78 1.92 14.26 -8.59
C SER A 78 2.24 14.41 -7.10
N THR A 79 3.51 14.28 -6.75
CA THR A 79 4.03 14.48 -5.38
C THR A 79 4.52 15.89 -5.13
N ASN A 80 4.67 16.69 -6.21
CA ASN A 80 5.19 18.05 -6.09
C ASN A 80 4.28 18.92 -5.22
N ASN A 81 4.85 19.58 -4.22
CA ASN A 81 4.17 20.47 -3.28
C ASN A 81 3.02 19.82 -2.49
N LYS A 82 3.11 18.51 -2.21
CA LYS A 82 2.14 17.80 -1.37
C LYS A 82 2.82 17.22 -0.14
N ASP A 83 2.16 17.37 1.01
CA ASP A 83 2.56 16.67 2.23
C ASP A 83 2.07 15.21 2.22
N SER A 84 2.56 14.38 3.17
CA SER A 84 2.17 12.97 3.29
C SER A 84 0.67 12.78 3.41
N LYS A 85 -0.04 13.63 4.13
CA LYS A 85 -1.50 13.54 4.28
C LYS A 85 -2.24 13.73 2.96
N GLN A 86 -1.76 14.65 2.13
CA GLN A 86 -2.31 14.91 0.81
C GLN A 86 -2.01 13.74 -0.15
N ILE A 87 -0.83 13.14 -0.02
CA ILE A 87 -0.44 11.96 -0.80
C ILE A 87 -1.27 10.75 -0.35
N ASP A 88 -1.36 10.47 0.95
CA ASP A 88 -2.19 9.38 1.50
C ASP A 88 -3.66 9.52 1.11
N SER A 89 -4.20 10.76 1.16
CA SER A 89 -5.56 11.03 0.71
C SER A 89 -5.75 10.74 -0.78
N ALA A 90 -4.76 11.09 -1.62
CA ALA A 90 -4.82 10.82 -3.06
C ALA A 90 -4.71 9.31 -3.35
N ILE A 91 -3.85 8.58 -2.64
CA ILE A 91 -3.74 7.11 -2.72
C ILE A 91 -5.07 6.47 -2.31
N SER A 92 -5.61 6.87 -1.15
CA SER A 92 -6.90 6.36 -0.67
C SER A 92 -8.01 6.56 -1.67
N LYS A 93 -8.06 7.73 -2.33
CA LYS A 93 -9.05 8.02 -3.38
C LYS A 93 -8.91 7.05 -4.56
N CYS A 94 -7.69 6.76 -5.02
CA CYS A 94 -7.47 5.79 -6.09
C CYS A 94 -7.97 4.37 -5.73
N ILE A 95 -7.85 3.98 -4.45
CA ILE A 95 -8.34 2.68 -3.95
C ILE A 95 -9.87 2.72 -3.84
N ASP A 96 -10.44 3.79 -3.27
CA ASP A 96 -11.89 3.98 -3.12
C ASP A 96 -12.61 3.86 -4.47
N GLU A 97 -12.10 4.51 -5.52
CA GLU A 97 -12.67 4.48 -6.88
C GLU A 97 -12.77 3.05 -7.45
N GLN A 98 -11.93 2.14 -7.03
CA GLN A 98 -11.95 0.75 -7.51
C GLN A 98 -12.70 -0.19 -6.56
N THR A 99 -12.90 0.20 -5.29
CA THR A 99 -13.47 -0.67 -4.25
C THR A 99 -14.92 -1.05 -4.52
N GLU A 100 -15.74 -0.10 -4.96
CA GLU A 100 -17.16 -0.37 -5.25
C GLU A 100 -17.32 -1.36 -6.42
N ALA A 101 -16.56 -1.16 -7.49
CA ALA A 101 -16.58 -2.03 -8.65
C ALA A 101 -16.04 -3.43 -8.32
N TYR A 102 -14.99 -3.52 -7.51
CA TYR A 102 -14.46 -4.79 -7.01
C TYR A 102 -15.49 -5.51 -6.14
N GLN A 103 -16.13 -4.84 -5.19
CA GLN A 103 -17.18 -5.38 -4.36
C GLN A 103 -18.33 -5.95 -5.22
N MET A 104 -18.79 -5.17 -6.22
CA MET A 104 -19.82 -5.60 -7.16
C MET A 104 -19.39 -6.85 -7.90
N GLY A 105 -18.19 -6.87 -8.45
CA GLY A 105 -17.65 -8.00 -9.20
C GLY A 105 -17.61 -9.29 -8.39
N VAL A 106 -17.12 -9.23 -7.17
CA VAL A 106 -17.03 -10.40 -6.28
C VAL A 106 -18.41 -10.90 -5.86
N LYS A 107 -19.32 -9.99 -5.48
CA LYS A 107 -20.69 -10.35 -5.07
C LYS A 107 -21.49 -10.93 -6.22
N LEU A 108 -21.37 -10.38 -7.42
CA LEU A 108 -22.01 -10.91 -8.62
C LEU A 108 -21.48 -12.31 -8.95
N TYR A 109 -20.15 -12.49 -8.93
CA TYR A 109 -19.52 -13.80 -9.16
C TYR A 109 -20.04 -14.86 -8.17
N ARG A 110 -20.06 -14.53 -6.86
CA ARG A 110 -20.57 -15.43 -5.83
C ARG A 110 -22.06 -15.77 -6.02
N SER A 111 -22.88 -14.78 -6.39
CA SER A 111 -24.30 -14.98 -6.69
C SER A 111 -24.50 -15.91 -7.89
N LEU A 112 -23.68 -15.83 -8.92
CA LEU A 112 -23.73 -16.71 -10.08
C LEU A 112 -23.32 -18.16 -9.76
N LEU A 113 -22.40 -18.34 -8.80
CA LEU A 113 -21.98 -19.68 -8.32
C LEU A 113 -23.08 -20.33 -7.45
N ALA A 114 -23.78 -19.56 -6.64
CA ALA A 114 -24.85 -20.04 -5.77
C ALA A 114 -26.12 -20.34 -6.59
N SER A 115 -26.12 -21.49 -7.24
CA SER A 115 -27.21 -21.94 -8.14
C SER A 115 -28.59 -21.93 -7.44
N GLY A 116 -29.55 -21.19 -7.95
CA GLY A 116 -30.98 -21.46 -7.75
C GLY A 116 -31.78 -20.56 -6.82
N LYS A 117 -31.27 -19.44 -6.30
CA LYS A 117 -32.08 -18.46 -5.57
C LYS A 117 -31.85 -17.06 -6.13
N ASN A 118 -32.94 -16.30 -6.32
CA ASN A 118 -32.86 -14.85 -6.58
C ASN A 118 -32.21 -14.18 -5.36
N GLN A 119 -30.91 -13.92 -5.42
CA GLN A 119 -30.20 -13.22 -4.36
C GLN A 119 -30.12 -11.74 -4.73
N THR A 120 -30.59 -10.88 -3.85
CA THR A 120 -30.38 -9.43 -3.96
C THR A 120 -28.91 -9.13 -3.66
N ILE A 121 -28.22 -8.54 -4.63
CA ILE A 121 -26.83 -8.09 -4.44
C ILE A 121 -26.89 -6.67 -3.86
N THR A 122 -26.45 -6.52 -2.62
CA THR A 122 -26.34 -5.21 -1.99
C THR A 122 -24.90 -4.73 -2.03
N ILE A 123 -24.66 -3.57 -2.64
CA ILE A 123 -23.36 -2.89 -2.64
C ILE A 123 -23.37 -1.85 -1.53
N ASN A 124 -22.40 -1.92 -0.65
CA ASN A 124 -22.28 -0.96 0.44
C ASN A 124 -21.23 0.09 0.08
N ILE A 125 -21.69 1.31 -0.14
CA ILE A 125 -20.87 2.48 -0.46
C ILE A 125 -20.47 3.30 0.78
N ASN A 126 -20.95 2.89 1.97
CA ASN A 126 -20.55 3.55 3.20
C ASN A 126 -19.12 3.11 3.58
N HIS A 127 -18.16 4.00 3.42
CA HIS A 127 -16.73 3.78 3.71
C HIS A 127 -16.45 3.36 5.17
N SER A 128 -17.35 3.68 6.09
CA SER A 128 -17.22 3.28 7.50
C SER A 128 -17.70 1.85 7.77
N SER A 129 -18.44 1.23 6.84
CA SER A 129 -18.97 -0.11 7.03
C SER A 129 -17.90 -1.18 6.97
N GLN A 130 -18.05 -2.25 7.74
CA GLN A 130 -17.14 -3.40 7.71
C GLN A 130 -17.13 -4.08 6.34
N ASP A 131 -18.29 -4.15 5.66
CA ASP A 131 -18.41 -4.74 4.34
C ASP A 131 -17.60 -3.95 3.29
N TYR A 132 -17.65 -2.61 3.29
CA TYR A 132 -16.83 -1.78 2.41
C TYR A 132 -15.34 -1.93 2.72
N LYS A 133 -14.96 -1.81 3.99
CA LYS A 133 -13.58 -1.94 4.47
C LYS A 133 -12.95 -3.27 4.08
N PHE A 134 -13.71 -4.37 4.11
CA PHE A 134 -13.23 -5.68 3.71
C PHE A 134 -12.71 -5.68 2.26
N TYR A 135 -13.44 -5.09 1.31
CA TYR A 135 -13.01 -5.01 -0.09
C TYR A 135 -11.90 -3.98 -0.32
N TYR A 136 -11.99 -2.83 0.34
CA TYR A 136 -10.95 -1.81 0.31
C TYR A 136 -9.59 -2.39 0.73
N TYR A 137 -9.55 -3.09 1.84
CA TYR A 137 -8.33 -3.66 2.38
C TYR A 137 -7.75 -4.81 1.54
N GLN A 138 -8.54 -5.49 0.75
CA GLN A 138 -8.01 -6.49 -0.19
C GLN A 138 -7.24 -5.82 -1.34
N ILE A 139 -7.76 -4.73 -1.91
CA ILE A 139 -7.05 -3.94 -2.93
C ILE A 139 -5.77 -3.35 -2.34
N GLU A 140 -5.84 -2.74 -1.17
CA GLU A 140 -4.72 -2.14 -0.47
C GLU A 140 -3.57 -3.15 -0.24
N ARG A 141 -3.86 -4.34 0.29
CA ARG A 141 -2.86 -5.41 0.47
C ARG A 141 -2.23 -5.85 -0.83
N TYR A 142 -3.03 -6.02 -1.88
CA TYR A 142 -2.51 -6.39 -3.19
C TYR A 142 -1.57 -5.31 -3.75
N LEU A 143 -1.93 -4.04 -3.63
CA LEU A 143 -1.12 -2.90 -4.10
C LEU A 143 0.23 -2.82 -3.38
N ARG A 144 0.25 -3.04 -2.08
CA ARG A 144 1.48 -3.05 -1.29
C ARG A 144 2.51 -4.04 -1.84
N ASP A 145 2.06 -5.23 -2.22
CA ASP A 145 2.96 -6.29 -2.69
C ASP A 145 3.34 -6.10 -4.18
N SER A 146 2.44 -5.57 -5.02
CA SER A 146 2.55 -5.60 -6.48
C SER A 146 2.70 -4.24 -7.18
N CYS A 147 2.33 -3.12 -6.54
CA CYS A 147 2.35 -1.80 -7.18
C CYS A 147 3.67 -1.05 -6.93
N LYS A 148 4.52 -0.99 -7.96
CA LYS A 148 5.78 -0.23 -7.88
C LYS A 148 5.55 1.27 -7.64
N SER A 149 4.54 1.84 -8.27
CA SER A 149 4.21 3.26 -8.16
C SER A 149 3.83 3.64 -6.74
N LEU A 150 3.10 2.77 -6.01
CA LEU A 150 2.81 2.97 -4.61
C LEU A 150 4.10 3.05 -3.79
N LYS A 151 5.02 2.11 -3.98
CA LYS A 151 6.32 2.08 -3.25
C LYS A 151 7.16 3.33 -3.50
N ILE A 152 7.13 3.87 -4.71
CA ILE A 152 7.87 5.09 -5.08
C ILE A 152 7.22 6.31 -4.44
N ILE A 153 5.89 6.44 -4.51
CA ILE A 153 5.18 7.65 -4.09
C ILE A 153 5.21 7.84 -2.58
N ILE A 154 5.17 6.74 -1.82
CA ILE A 154 5.23 6.77 -0.37
C ILE A 154 6.66 6.95 0.17
N SER A 155 7.69 6.76 -0.65
CA SER A 155 9.08 7.09 -0.31
C SER A 155 9.48 8.52 -0.69
N ALA A 156 8.56 9.32 -1.24
CA ALA A 156 8.83 10.70 -1.59
C ALA A 156 8.85 11.60 -0.34
N ASN A 157 9.79 12.54 -0.31
CA ASN A 157 9.91 13.50 0.79
C ASN A 157 8.67 14.40 0.89
N ASP A 158 8.16 14.58 2.10
CA ASP A 158 6.84 15.15 2.38
C ASP A 158 6.82 16.67 2.49
N LYS A 159 7.95 17.33 2.70
CA LYS A 159 8.02 18.79 2.85
C LYS A 159 9.28 19.36 2.24
N GLU A 160 9.09 20.19 1.24
CA GLU A 160 10.08 21.22 0.92
C GLU A 160 10.04 22.28 2.03
N SER A 161 10.97 22.22 2.99
CA SER A 161 11.20 23.39 3.84
C SER A 161 11.94 24.43 3.01
N ASN A 162 11.72 25.72 3.32
CA ASN A 162 12.45 26.82 2.66
C ASN A 162 13.98 26.74 2.85
N PHE A 163 14.45 25.86 3.73
CA PHE A 163 15.85 25.65 4.07
C PHE A 163 16.44 24.38 3.45
N SER A 164 15.61 23.45 3.00
CA SER A 164 16.04 22.14 2.51
C SER A 164 16.51 22.15 1.06
N MET A 165 15.94 23.06 0.23
CA MET A 165 16.28 23.20 -1.19
C MET A 165 17.30 24.30 -1.41
N SER A 166 18.25 24.05 -2.33
CA SER A 166 19.18 25.09 -2.80
C SER A 166 18.48 26.15 -3.63
N LYS A 167 18.96 27.38 -3.55
CA LYS A 167 18.62 28.48 -4.47
C LYS A 167 19.63 28.66 -5.60
N ASN A 168 20.72 27.88 -5.60
CA ASN A 168 21.76 27.91 -6.61
C ASN A 168 21.33 27.02 -7.81
N GLU A 169 21.19 27.62 -8.98
CA GLU A 169 20.71 26.93 -10.18
C GLU A 169 21.65 25.80 -10.63
N ASP A 170 22.98 25.96 -10.46
CA ASP A 170 23.95 24.93 -10.80
C ASP A 170 23.85 23.75 -9.83
N ALA A 171 23.64 23.99 -8.54
CA ALA A 171 23.41 22.94 -7.55
C ALA A 171 22.08 22.18 -7.84
N LEU A 172 21.02 22.91 -8.17
CA LEU A 172 19.73 22.32 -8.55
C LEU A 172 19.83 21.49 -9.82
N LYS A 173 20.60 21.92 -10.82
CA LYS A 173 20.82 21.17 -12.06
C LYS A 173 21.47 19.81 -11.77
N GLU A 174 22.53 19.79 -10.97
CA GLU A 174 23.20 18.54 -10.60
C GLU A 174 22.27 17.66 -9.74
N TYR A 175 21.59 18.23 -8.78
CA TYR A 175 20.61 17.52 -7.96
C TYR A 175 19.55 16.82 -8.80
N ASN A 176 18.92 17.53 -9.75
CA ASN A 176 17.88 16.98 -10.62
C ASN A 176 18.43 15.83 -11.50
N ALA A 177 19.67 15.94 -12.01
CA ALA A 177 20.31 14.84 -12.74
C ALA A 177 20.50 13.60 -11.83
N GLY A 178 20.86 13.80 -10.56
CA GLY A 178 20.92 12.74 -9.56
C GLY A 178 19.56 12.10 -9.29
N VAL A 179 18.51 12.90 -9.17
CA VAL A 179 17.13 12.43 -8.92
C VAL A 179 16.65 11.51 -10.05
N ASP A 180 17.01 11.76 -11.30
CA ASP A 180 16.60 10.90 -12.42
C ASP A 180 17.18 9.48 -12.29
N TYR A 181 18.43 9.33 -11.88
CA TYR A 181 19.04 8.02 -11.59
C TYR A 181 18.48 7.41 -10.31
N PHE A 182 18.26 8.23 -9.28
CA PHE A 182 17.69 7.80 -7.99
C PHE A 182 16.33 7.16 -8.16
N LYS A 183 15.40 7.80 -8.92
CA LYS A 183 14.04 7.31 -9.20
C LYS A 183 14.01 5.91 -9.82
N ILE A 184 15.05 5.54 -10.56
CA ILE A 184 15.15 4.21 -11.17
C ILE A 184 16.05 3.25 -10.37
N GLY A 185 16.41 3.62 -9.12
CA GLY A 185 17.18 2.80 -8.19
C GLY A 185 18.66 2.63 -8.54
N LYS A 186 19.21 3.48 -9.43
CA LYS A 186 20.63 3.47 -9.79
C LYS A 186 21.43 4.36 -8.85
N TYR A 187 21.57 3.92 -7.60
CA TYR A 187 22.16 4.72 -6.52
C TYR A 187 23.65 5.04 -6.75
N GLU A 188 24.42 4.11 -7.31
CA GLU A 188 25.82 4.36 -7.68
C GLU A 188 25.97 5.48 -8.70
N MET A 189 24.98 5.59 -9.62
CA MET A 189 25.00 6.64 -10.65
C MET A 189 24.43 7.96 -10.13
N ALA A 190 23.52 7.93 -9.18
CA ALA A 190 22.92 9.12 -8.57
C ALA A 190 23.88 9.85 -7.64
N LEU A 191 24.67 9.10 -6.85
CA LEU A 191 25.52 9.60 -5.77
C LEU A 191 26.48 10.72 -6.23
N PRO A 192 27.24 10.59 -7.33
CA PRO A 192 28.18 11.64 -7.77
C PRO A 192 27.49 12.97 -8.09
N TYR A 193 26.25 12.93 -8.57
CA TYR A 193 25.49 14.15 -8.87
C TYR A 193 25.03 14.86 -7.59
N PHE A 194 24.58 14.12 -6.58
CA PHE A 194 24.25 14.72 -5.28
C PHE A 194 25.51 15.25 -4.57
N GLU A 195 26.62 14.53 -4.61
CA GLU A 195 27.91 15.01 -4.09
C GLU A 195 28.38 16.29 -4.79
N LYS A 196 28.16 16.40 -6.10
CA LYS A 196 28.44 17.62 -6.84
C LYS A 196 27.49 18.76 -6.44
N ALA A 197 26.21 18.47 -6.25
CA ALA A 197 25.25 19.48 -5.79
C ALA A 197 25.65 20.09 -4.44
N VAL A 198 26.02 19.26 -3.45
CA VAL A 198 26.49 19.76 -2.14
C VAL A 198 27.87 20.40 -2.20
N SER A 199 28.71 20.09 -3.19
CA SER A 199 29.99 20.80 -3.42
C SER A 199 29.77 22.22 -3.94
N ILE A 200 28.66 22.50 -4.62
CA ILE A 200 28.26 23.82 -5.11
C ILE A 200 27.50 24.60 -4.03
N ASP A 201 26.61 23.91 -3.31
CA ASP A 201 25.86 24.48 -2.19
C ASP A 201 25.84 23.50 -1.01
N GLU A 202 26.75 23.71 -0.06
CA GLU A 202 26.91 22.84 1.12
C GLU A 202 25.63 22.80 1.98
N LYS A 203 24.78 23.85 1.94
CA LYS A 203 23.56 23.94 2.73
C LYS A 203 22.36 23.22 2.09
N PHE A 204 22.55 22.56 0.97
CA PHE A 204 21.50 21.84 0.27
C PHE A 204 21.10 20.55 1.03
N ALA A 205 20.27 20.67 2.06
CA ALA A 205 19.89 19.57 2.94
C ALA A 205 19.33 18.36 2.17
N PHE A 206 18.42 18.55 1.20
CA PHE A 206 17.89 17.44 0.41
C PHE A 206 18.93 16.70 -0.42
N ALA A 207 19.99 17.38 -0.86
CA ALA A 207 21.08 16.67 -1.54
C ALA A 207 21.85 15.80 -0.54
N TRP A 208 22.09 16.27 0.68
CA TRP A 208 22.66 15.46 1.76
C TRP A 208 21.76 14.27 2.13
N ASP A 209 20.44 14.44 2.18
CA ASP A 209 19.49 13.35 2.39
C ASP A 209 19.67 12.24 1.35
N ASN A 210 19.69 12.64 0.07
CA ASN A 210 19.84 11.68 -1.02
C ASN A 210 21.19 11.00 -1.05
N ILE A 211 22.28 11.70 -0.64
CA ILE A 211 23.57 11.08 -0.41
C ILE A 211 23.45 10.01 0.69
N GLY A 212 22.77 10.33 1.78
CA GLY A 212 22.49 9.38 2.87
C GLY A 212 21.70 8.16 2.40
N VAL A 213 20.63 8.36 1.64
CA VAL A 213 19.80 7.27 1.10
C VAL A 213 20.61 6.41 0.12
N CYS A 214 21.34 7.02 -0.82
CA CYS A 214 22.21 6.29 -1.74
C CYS A 214 23.22 5.42 -0.98
N ASN A 215 23.96 6.00 -0.03
CA ASN A 215 24.96 5.27 0.75
C ASN A 215 24.32 4.13 1.58
N ARG A 216 23.13 4.33 2.13
CA ARG A 216 22.39 3.28 2.84
C ARG A 216 22.08 2.10 1.91
N HIS A 217 21.57 2.36 0.70
CA HIS A 217 21.28 1.32 -0.28
C HIS A 217 22.54 0.60 -0.80
N LEU A 218 23.68 1.30 -0.83
CA LEU A 218 24.98 0.74 -1.20
C LEU A 218 25.67 0.01 -0.04
N GLY A 219 25.07 -0.04 1.15
CA GLY A 219 25.66 -0.67 2.33
C GLY A 219 26.74 0.17 3.03
N ASN A 220 26.96 1.40 2.62
CA ASN A 220 27.95 2.33 3.19
C ASN A 220 27.36 3.05 4.42
N TYR A 221 27.01 2.32 5.44
CA TYR A 221 26.20 2.81 6.58
C TYR A 221 26.84 4.00 7.33
N SER A 222 28.17 4.00 7.54
CA SER A 222 28.83 5.13 8.18
C SER A 222 28.72 6.42 7.36
N LYS A 223 28.90 6.33 6.04
CA LYS A 223 28.73 7.50 5.15
C LYS A 223 27.27 7.95 5.08
N ALA A 224 26.32 7.02 5.18
CA ALA A 224 24.91 7.37 5.26
C ALA A 224 24.60 8.19 6.52
N LEU A 225 25.11 7.79 7.70
CA LEU A 225 24.95 8.54 8.94
C LEU A 225 25.59 9.93 8.87
N GLU A 226 26.81 10.03 8.31
CA GLU A 226 27.49 11.31 8.12
C GLU A 226 26.66 12.27 7.25
N ALA A 227 26.13 11.77 6.14
CA ALA A 227 25.29 12.56 5.24
C ALA A 227 23.99 13.02 5.91
N TYR A 228 23.31 12.12 6.64
CA TYR A 228 22.11 12.47 7.38
C TYR A 228 22.39 13.50 8.50
N GLN A 229 23.52 13.38 9.18
CA GLN A 229 23.93 14.37 10.18
C GLN A 229 24.18 15.73 9.54
N LYS A 230 24.83 15.76 8.35
CA LYS A 230 25.00 17.00 7.59
C LYS A 230 23.68 17.61 7.16
N SER A 231 22.71 16.81 6.72
CA SER A 231 21.37 17.31 6.41
C SER A 231 20.74 17.99 7.63
N LEU A 232 20.77 17.33 8.80
CA LEU A 232 20.21 17.86 10.04
C LEU A 232 20.93 19.11 10.59
N GLU A 233 22.21 19.34 10.22
CA GLU A 233 22.89 20.60 10.54
C GLU A 233 22.20 21.79 9.84
N PHE A 234 21.68 21.59 8.64
CA PHE A 234 21.04 22.64 7.82
C PHE A 234 19.53 22.64 7.90
N ASP A 235 18.90 21.49 8.11
CA ASP A 235 17.45 21.31 8.33
C ASP A 235 17.22 20.37 9.52
N PRO A 236 17.20 20.90 10.77
CA PRO A 236 17.07 20.10 11.99
C PRO A 236 15.75 19.30 12.07
N ASP A 237 14.71 19.73 11.36
CA ASP A 237 13.40 19.05 11.31
C ASP A 237 13.24 18.18 10.06
N GLY A 238 14.31 17.94 9.31
CA GLY A 238 14.32 17.10 8.11
C GLY A 238 13.81 15.70 8.40
N GLN A 239 12.68 15.33 7.82
CA GLN A 239 12.04 14.04 8.11
C GLN A 239 12.86 12.86 7.56
N THR A 240 13.43 13.00 6.35
CA THR A 240 14.23 11.95 5.73
C THR A 240 15.38 11.47 6.63
N PRO A 241 16.27 12.34 7.13
CA PRO A 241 17.36 11.89 7.99
C PRO A 241 16.85 11.38 9.33
N LEU A 242 15.85 12.03 9.95
CA LEU A 242 15.31 11.60 11.23
C LEU A 242 14.72 10.20 11.18
N GLN A 243 14.03 9.83 10.10
CA GLN A 243 13.45 8.50 9.92
C GLN A 243 14.47 7.45 9.46
N ASN A 244 15.51 7.85 8.71
CA ASN A 244 16.48 6.91 8.17
C ASN A 244 17.66 6.59 9.10
N ILE A 245 18.05 7.49 10.00
CA ILE A 245 19.12 7.24 10.98
C ILE A 245 18.84 5.97 11.80
N PRO A 246 17.66 5.78 12.43
CA PRO A 246 17.37 4.54 13.15
C PRO A 246 17.41 3.31 12.25
N VAL A 247 16.94 3.40 11.02
CA VAL A 247 16.99 2.31 10.03
C VAL A 247 18.45 1.93 9.71
N VAL A 248 19.35 2.91 9.58
CA VAL A 248 20.77 2.62 9.39
C VAL A 248 21.36 1.89 10.61
N TYR A 249 21.00 2.29 11.82
CA TYR A 249 21.41 1.56 13.02
C TYR A 249 20.86 0.13 13.06
N GLU A 250 19.66 -0.12 12.56
CA GLU A 250 19.13 -1.48 12.40
C GLU A 250 20.01 -2.34 11.46
N PHE A 251 20.36 -1.81 10.28
CA PHE A 251 21.27 -2.50 9.36
C PHE A 251 22.67 -2.76 9.97
N MET A 252 23.14 -1.86 10.83
CA MET A 252 24.38 -2.04 11.59
C MET A 252 24.18 -2.98 12.81
N LYS A 253 22.99 -3.50 13.05
CA LYS A 253 22.60 -4.32 14.22
C LYS A 253 22.82 -3.61 15.56
N MET A 254 22.78 -2.30 15.56
CA MET A 254 22.91 -1.44 16.74
C MET A 254 21.52 -1.08 17.29
N TYR A 255 20.74 -2.10 17.68
CA TYR A 255 19.32 -1.97 17.99
C TYR A 255 19.02 -0.99 19.14
N ASP A 256 19.89 -0.91 20.14
CA ASP A 256 19.74 0.06 21.24
C ASP A 256 19.79 1.50 20.72
N LYS A 257 20.73 1.80 19.78
CA LYS A 257 20.83 3.13 19.17
C LYS A 257 19.66 3.42 18.24
N ALA A 258 19.16 2.41 17.54
CA ALA A 258 17.97 2.55 16.71
C ALA A 258 16.75 2.91 17.58
N LEU A 259 16.52 2.17 18.69
CA LEU A 259 15.44 2.45 19.63
C LEU A 259 15.57 3.83 20.28
N GLU A 260 16.78 4.23 20.68
CA GLU A 260 17.05 5.57 21.22
C GLU A 260 16.72 6.67 20.19
N SER A 261 17.11 6.47 18.92
CA SER A 261 16.82 7.40 17.83
C SER A 261 15.31 7.54 17.60
N TYR A 262 14.57 6.41 17.60
CA TYR A 262 13.11 6.43 17.51
C TYR A 262 12.45 7.09 18.71
N GLN A 263 12.94 6.83 19.94
CA GLN A 263 12.41 7.48 21.14
C GLN A 263 12.64 8.99 21.15
N ASN A 264 13.78 9.46 20.62
CA ASN A 264 14.04 10.88 20.44
C ASN A 264 13.08 11.48 19.41
N LEU A 265 12.83 10.79 18.31
CA LEU A 265 11.88 11.24 17.30
C LEU A 265 10.44 11.35 17.86
N LEU A 266 10.01 10.42 18.72
CA LEU A 266 8.70 10.49 19.40
C LEU A 266 8.53 11.71 20.30
N LYS A 267 9.60 12.32 20.81
CA LYS A 267 9.50 13.54 21.60
C LYS A 267 9.03 14.75 20.76
N HIS A 268 9.39 14.75 19.48
CA HIS A 268 9.04 15.80 18.54
C HIS A 268 7.81 15.44 17.68
N HIS A 269 7.63 14.16 17.39
CA HIS A 269 6.57 13.62 16.55
C HIS A 269 5.81 12.46 17.23
N PRO A 270 5.07 12.74 18.33
CA PRO A 270 4.46 11.68 19.17
C PRO A 270 3.37 10.88 18.46
N ASN A 271 2.84 11.36 17.34
CA ASN A 271 1.80 10.71 16.55
C ASN A 271 2.31 10.25 15.17
N ASP A 272 3.61 10.03 15.01
CA ASP A 272 4.17 9.46 13.79
C ASP A 272 4.04 7.93 13.82
N PRO A 273 3.19 7.32 12.96
CA PRO A 273 3.00 5.88 12.94
C PRO A 273 4.26 5.12 12.52
N GLU A 274 5.10 5.71 11.66
CA GLU A 274 6.34 5.07 11.17
C GLU A 274 7.31 4.80 12.33
N VAL A 275 7.35 5.68 13.30
CA VAL A 275 8.21 5.53 14.49
C VAL A 275 7.77 4.35 15.34
N TYR A 276 6.47 4.23 15.60
CA TYR A 276 5.94 3.07 16.33
C TYR A 276 6.11 1.77 15.55
N TYR A 277 5.95 1.83 14.23
CA TYR A 277 6.19 0.70 13.35
C TYR A 277 7.66 0.23 13.44
N GLY A 278 8.63 1.15 13.33
CA GLY A 278 10.05 0.85 13.44
C GLY A 278 10.42 0.24 14.79
N ILE A 279 9.92 0.80 15.90
CA ILE A 279 10.11 0.25 17.24
C ILE A 279 9.55 -1.18 17.34
N GLY A 280 8.31 -1.38 16.87
CA GLY A 280 7.66 -2.68 16.88
C GLY A 280 8.38 -3.71 16.02
N HIS A 281 8.90 -3.29 14.86
CA HIS A 281 9.70 -4.13 13.97
C HIS A 281 10.99 -4.61 14.65
N ILE A 282 11.72 -3.71 15.33
CA ILE A 282 12.94 -4.07 16.08
C ILE A 282 12.62 -5.12 17.16
N TYR A 283 11.58 -4.90 17.95
CA TYR A 283 11.19 -5.85 18.99
C TYR A 283 10.71 -7.19 18.41
N HIS A 284 9.97 -7.18 17.28
CA HIS A 284 9.49 -8.40 16.65
C HIS A 284 10.62 -9.20 15.98
N ASP A 285 11.41 -8.54 15.09
CA ASP A 285 12.30 -9.24 14.18
C ASP A 285 13.68 -9.51 14.78
N TYR A 286 14.14 -8.68 15.71
CA TYR A 286 15.50 -8.78 16.25
C TYR A 286 15.53 -9.17 17.73
N LEU A 287 14.78 -8.47 18.57
CA LEU A 287 14.81 -8.69 20.01
C LEU A 287 13.86 -9.79 20.48
N LYS A 288 12.88 -10.20 19.66
CA LYS A 288 11.85 -11.22 19.96
C LYS A 288 11.01 -10.94 21.21
N ASP A 289 10.92 -9.67 21.61
CA ASP A 289 10.03 -9.19 22.66
C ASP A 289 8.65 -8.90 22.05
N TYR A 290 7.82 -9.96 21.98
CA TYR A 290 6.53 -9.89 21.27
C TYR A 290 5.49 -9.02 21.98
N GLU A 291 5.61 -8.78 23.29
CA GLU A 291 4.70 -7.87 24.00
C GLU A 291 4.97 -6.41 23.59
N LYS A 292 6.22 -5.95 23.69
CA LYS A 292 6.61 -4.60 23.26
C LYS A 292 6.41 -4.40 21.76
N ALA A 293 6.64 -5.45 20.96
CA ALA A 293 6.35 -5.42 19.53
C ALA A 293 4.86 -5.18 19.29
N LEU A 294 3.98 -5.91 19.99
CA LEU A 294 2.53 -5.78 19.85
C LEU A 294 2.04 -4.39 20.28
N GLU A 295 2.49 -3.89 21.45
CA GLU A 295 2.13 -2.56 21.94
C GLU A 295 2.47 -1.47 20.91
N SER A 296 3.67 -1.53 20.33
CA SER A 296 4.12 -0.57 19.33
C SER A 296 3.35 -0.70 18.03
N MET A 297 3.13 -1.93 17.55
CA MET A 297 2.37 -2.18 16.32
C MET A 297 0.89 -1.78 16.43
N CYS A 298 0.28 -1.96 17.60
CA CYS A 298 -1.10 -1.50 17.85
C CYS A 298 -1.20 0.03 17.76
N LYS A 299 -0.23 0.76 18.30
CA LYS A 299 -0.18 2.23 18.18
C LYS A 299 0.01 2.65 16.72
N ALA A 300 0.95 2.06 16.00
CA ALA A 300 1.15 2.30 14.58
C ALA A 300 -0.13 2.03 13.78
N TYR A 301 -0.76 0.88 14.00
CA TYR A 301 -2.00 0.48 13.34
C TYR A 301 -3.12 1.52 13.55
N ASN A 302 -3.35 1.95 14.79
CA ASN A 302 -4.39 2.92 15.11
C ASN A 302 -4.14 4.27 14.43
N LEU A 303 -2.89 4.74 14.41
CA LEU A 303 -2.51 5.98 13.74
C LEU A 303 -2.68 5.86 12.22
N TYR A 304 -2.24 4.77 11.59
CA TYR A 304 -2.49 4.52 10.17
C TYR A 304 -3.98 4.46 9.83
N VAL A 305 -4.81 3.86 10.70
CA VAL A 305 -6.27 3.85 10.51
C VAL A 305 -6.86 5.27 10.56
N GLN A 306 -6.41 6.11 11.51
CA GLN A 306 -6.85 7.51 11.61
C GLN A 306 -6.44 8.32 10.39
N MET A 307 -5.23 8.09 9.86
CA MET A 307 -4.69 8.76 8.68
C MET A 307 -5.22 8.19 7.36
N LYS A 308 -5.99 7.11 7.39
CA LYS A 308 -6.40 6.32 6.21
C LYS A 308 -5.21 5.87 5.37
N SER A 309 -4.09 5.60 6.01
CA SER A 309 -2.85 5.22 5.34
C SER A 309 -2.87 3.75 4.92
N PRO A 310 -2.37 3.41 3.71
CA PRO A 310 -2.25 2.03 3.24
C PRO A 310 -1.26 1.19 4.07
N TYR A 311 -0.33 1.81 4.79
CA TYR A 311 0.63 1.13 5.68
C TYR A 311 0.01 0.40 6.85
N ARG A 312 -1.26 0.68 7.15
CA ARG A 312 -2.00 -0.10 8.14
C ARG A 312 -1.90 -1.60 7.89
N ALA A 313 -1.88 -2.04 6.62
CA ALA A 313 -1.78 -3.45 6.27
C ALA A 313 -0.43 -4.08 6.66
N ASP A 314 0.64 -3.30 6.74
CA ASP A 314 1.95 -3.78 7.19
C ASP A 314 1.96 -4.02 8.69
N ALA A 315 1.42 -3.07 9.48
CA ALA A 315 1.25 -3.26 10.92
C ALA A 315 0.36 -4.47 11.23
N GLU A 316 -0.76 -4.64 10.52
CA GLU A 316 -1.67 -5.80 10.64
C GLU A 316 -0.94 -7.13 10.39
N LYS A 317 -0.07 -7.19 9.38
CA LYS A 317 0.73 -8.38 9.06
C LYS A 317 1.65 -8.78 10.21
N ILE A 318 2.32 -7.81 10.84
CA ILE A 318 3.20 -8.08 11.99
C ILE A 318 2.36 -8.48 13.21
N ILE A 319 1.24 -7.82 13.50
CA ILE A 319 0.31 -8.22 14.58
C ILE A 319 -0.13 -9.68 14.41
N ASN A 320 -0.48 -10.10 13.19
CA ASN A 320 -0.85 -11.49 12.91
C ASN A 320 0.32 -12.48 13.11
N SER A 321 1.55 -12.06 12.79
CA SER A 321 2.75 -12.84 13.09
C SER A 321 2.94 -12.99 14.60
N ILE A 322 2.81 -11.90 15.35
CA ILE A 322 2.91 -11.89 16.83
C ILE A 322 1.84 -12.78 17.46
N TYR A 323 0.58 -12.72 16.96
CA TYR A 323 -0.49 -13.63 17.37
C TYR A 323 -0.04 -15.10 17.31
N SER A 324 0.53 -15.50 16.16
CA SER A 324 0.98 -16.87 15.94
C SER A 324 2.08 -17.27 16.91
N LYS A 325 3.01 -16.35 17.23
CA LYS A 325 4.11 -16.57 18.16
C LYS A 325 3.63 -16.66 19.61
N MET A 326 2.81 -15.72 20.06
CA MET A 326 2.27 -15.68 21.42
C MET A 326 1.31 -16.85 21.69
N LYS A 327 0.51 -17.26 20.69
CA LYS A 327 -0.33 -18.45 20.76
C LYS A 327 0.52 -19.72 20.96
N ALA A 328 1.61 -19.87 20.20
CA ALA A 328 2.50 -21.02 20.31
C ALA A 328 3.24 -21.09 21.67
N SER A 329 3.49 -19.94 22.30
CA SER A 329 4.09 -19.84 23.63
C SER A 329 3.10 -19.87 24.80
N GLY A 330 1.78 -20.03 24.53
CA GLY A 330 0.75 -20.05 25.58
C GLY A 330 0.34 -18.67 26.13
N ASN A 331 0.79 -17.58 25.49
CA ASN A 331 0.57 -16.19 25.97
C ASN A 331 -0.60 -15.49 25.25
N LEU A 332 -1.64 -16.25 24.86
CA LEU A 332 -2.76 -15.69 24.09
C LEU A 332 -3.60 -14.71 24.89
N ASP A 333 -3.74 -14.93 26.20
CA ASP A 333 -4.48 -14.03 27.09
C ASP A 333 -3.83 -12.64 27.11
N ARG A 334 -2.49 -12.60 27.26
CA ARG A 334 -1.74 -11.35 27.25
C ARG A 334 -1.81 -10.64 25.90
N PHE A 335 -1.82 -11.39 24.79
CA PHE A 335 -2.08 -10.83 23.47
C PHE A 335 -3.43 -10.10 23.40
N ASN A 336 -4.49 -10.76 23.87
CA ASN A 336 -5.85 -10.19 23.87
C ASN A 336 -5.98 -8.96 24.80
N GLU A 337 -5.30 -8.97 25.94
CA GLU A 337 -5.23 -7.82 26.85
C GLU A 337 -4.60 -6.60 26.16
N ILE A 338 -3.44 -6.77 25.50
CA ILE A 338 -2.76 -5.68 24.81
C ILE A 338 -3.63 -5.12 23.67
N LEU A 339 -4.32 -5.98 22.90
CA LEU A 339 -5.28 -5.51 21.89
C LEU A 339 -6.38 -4.65 22.49
N LYS A 340 -6.97 -5.12 23.62
CA LYS A 340 -8.03 -4.40 24.33
C LYS A 340 -7.54 -3.07 24.90
N GLU A 341 -6.36 -3.01 25.49
CA GLU A 341 -5.71 -1.79 26.00
C GLU A 341 -5.52 -0.74 24.88
N ASN A 342 -5.31 -1.21 23.65
CA ASN A 342 -5.18 -0.37 22.46
C ASN A 342 -6.47 -0.20 21.67
N ASN A 343 -7.64 -0.56 22.21
CA ASN A 343 -8.96 -0.45 21.56
C ASN A 343 -9.06 -1.18 20.21
N ILE A 344 -8.32 -2.27 20.04
CA ILE A 344 -8.39 -3.14 18.86
C ILE A 344 -9.24 -4.35 19.20
N HIS A 345 -10.36 -4.52 18.50
CA HIS A 345 -11.23 -5.66 18.67
C HIS A 345 -10.84 -6.79 17.71
N SER A 346 -10.55 -7.96 18.25
CA SER A 346 -10.42 -9.19 17.47
C SER A 346 -11.80 -9.58 16.93
N ASN A 347 -11.97 -9.58 15.61
CA ASN A 347 -13.18 -10.12 14.97
C ASN A 347 -13.17 -11.64 14.95
#